data_361494057ca11a4903bf498d290bcaa8
#
_entry.id   361494057ca11a4903bf498d290bcaa8
#
_cell.length_a   1.000
_cell.length_b   1.000
_cell.length_c   1.000
_cell.angle_alpha   90.00
_cell.angle_beta   90.00
_cell.angle_gamma   90.00
#
_symmetry.space_group_name_H-M   'P 1'
#
loop_
_entity.id
_entity.type
_entity.pdbx_description
1 polymer ?
#
loop_
_entity_poly.entity_id
_entity_poly.type
_entity_poly.pdbx_seq_one_letter_code
_entity_poly.pdbx_strand_id
1 'polypeptide(L)'
;MRAQQARRKLSQSKTNPLSSAALRARVISALARREHSRHELEQKFLPLAESALSLAEILDSLQQQGLLSDARFAQSVARIRGARFGVRRIAFELQQKGITAHYAAAVIDQLTQTESDRLREVWRKKFGSAPDSFEQAARQQRFLQQRGFSPSLIRDFFRQLSRS
;
A
#
# COMPACT_ATOMS: atom_id res chain seq x y z
N MET A 1 15.76 44.10 17.28
CA MET A 1 15.86 44.00 15.80
C MET A 1 16.43 42.68 15.26
N ARG A 2 17.18 41.86 16.00
CA ARG A 2 17.77 40.60 15.50
C ARG A 2 16.80 39.40 15.42
N ALA A 3 15.69 39.40 16.18
CA ALA A 3 14.73 38.27 16.19
C ALA A 3 13.76 38.22 14.97
N GLN A 4 13.53 39.36 14.30
CA GLN A 4 12.67 39.39 13.10
C GLN A 4 13.38 38.96 11.82
N GLN A 5 14.71 39.07 11.77
CA GLN A 5 15.49 38.59 10.62
C GLN A 5 15.66 37.06 10.63
N ALA A 6 15.63 36.41 11.78
CA ALA A 6 15.70 34.94 11.88
C ALA A 6 14.42 34.25 11.39
N ARG A 7 13.25 34.86 11.60
CA ARG A 7 11.95 34.31 11.13
C ARG A 7 11.75 34.39 9.61
N ARG A 8 12.47 35.28 8.91
CA ARG A 8 12.41 35.41 7.44
C ARG A 8 13.22 34.37 6.68
N LYS A 9 14.18 33.70 7.31
CA LYS A 9 15.03 32.66 6.66
C LYS A 9 14.43 31.25 6.67
N LEU A 10 13.36 30.99 7.42
CA LEU A 10 12.70 29.68 7.50
C LEU A 10 11.56 29.46 6.51
N SER A 11 11.32 30.41 5.61
CA SER A 11 10.16 30.39 4.72
C SER A 11 10.49 30.59 3.26
N GLN A 12 11.52 29.96 2.71
CA GLN A 12 11.68 29.90 1.25
C GLN A 12 12.77 28.88 0.84
N SER A 13 12.57 27.63 1.12
CA SER A 13 13.06 26.59 0.21
C SER A 13 12.00 26.40 -0.89
N LYS A 14 11.77 27.41 -1.71
CA LYS A 14 11.07 27.27 -2.99
C LYS A 14 12.04 26.49 -3.89
N THR A 15 11.90 25.17 -3.89
CA THR A 15 12.45 24.36 -4.98
C THR A 15 11.90 24.93 -6.27
N ASN A 16 12.78 25.47 -7.11
CA ASN A 16 12.38 26.00 -8.41
C ASN A 16 11.68 24.87 -9.18
N PRO A 17 10.47 25.06 -9.74
CA PRO A 17 9.77 24.00 -10.45
C PRO A 17 10.65 23.41 -11.54
N LEU A 18 10.57 22.12 -11.70
CA LEU A 18 11.28 21.43 -12.79
C LEU A 18 10.59 21.70 -14.12
N SER A 19 11.36 21.82 -15.18
CA SER A 19 10.77 21.79 -16.53
C SER A 19 10.00 20.48 -16.74
N SER A 20 8.99 20.52 -17.60
CA SER A 20 8.15 19.36 -17.93
C SER A 20 9.00 18.14 -18.36
N ALA A 21 10.03 18.35 -19.16
CA ALA A 21 10.95 17.28 -19.57
C ALA A 21 11.73 16.67 -18.39
N ALA A 22 12.26 17.50 -17.50
CA ALA A 22 12.98 17.04 -16.31
C ALA A 22 12.06 16.31 -15.32
N LEU A 23 10.84 16.81 -15.14
CA LEU A 23 9.82 16.20 -14.30
C LEU A 23 9.43 14.81 -14.84
N ARG A 24 9.14 14.72 -16.16
CA ARG A 24 8.83 13.46 -16.84
C ARG A 24 9.95 12.43 -16.68
N ALA A 25 11.19 12.83 -16.86
CA ALA A 25 12.34 11.94 -16.69
C ALA A 25 12.45 11.39 -15.27
N ARG A 26 12.17 12.21 -14.25
CA ARG A 26 12.16 11.76 -12.84
C ARG A 26 11.01 10.80 -12.55
N VAL A 27 9.83 11.02 -13.10
CA VAL A 27 8.68 10.11 -12.95
C VAL A 27 9.02 8.76 -13.57
N ILE A 28 9.54 8.74 -14.80
CA ILE A 28 9.98 7.50 -15.49
C ILE A 28 11.04 6.77 -14.65
N SER A 29 12.03 7.49 -14.12
CA SER A 29 13.06 6.92 -13.25
C SER A 29 12.47 6.29 -11.97
N ALA A 30 11.38 6.84 -11.42
CA ALA A 30 10.69 6.24 -10.29
C ALA A 30 9.97 4.94 -10.69
N LEU A 31 9.26 4.95 -11.82
CA LEU A 31 8.56 3.79 -12.37
C LEU A 31 9.51 2.65 -12.75
N ALA A 32 10.71 2.98 -13.22
CA ALA A 32 11.74 1.97 -13.54
C ALA A 32 12.23 1.18 -12.31
N ARG A 33 12.08 1.72 -11.11
CA ARG A 33 12.51 1.06 -9.86
C ARG A 33 11.46 0.12 -9.28
N ARG A 34 10.18 0.52 -9.35
CA ARG A 34 9.03 -0.26 -8.90
C ARG A 34 7.73 0.30 -9.49
N GLU A 35 6.68 -0.48 -9.45
CA GLU A 35 5.35 0.04 -9.70
C GLU A 35 4.96 1.11 -8.67
N HIS A 36 4.27 2.14 -9.15
CA HIS A 36 3.69 3.21 -8.35
C HIS A 36 2.23 3.39 -8.72
N SER A 37 1.38 3.77 -7.77
CA SER A 37 0.06 4.28 -8.12
C SER A 37 0.18 5.70 -8.65
N ARG A 38 -0.83 6.09 -9.46
CA ARG A 38 -0.97 7.49 -9.91
C ARG A 38 -0.94 8.46 -8.73
N HIS A 39 -1.71 8.15 -7.69
CA HIS A 39 -1.79 8.96 -6.48
C HIS A 39 -0.43 9.12 -5.77
N GLU A 40 0.36 8.05 -5.67
CA GLU A 40 1.72 8.14 -5.10
C GLU A 40 2.61 9.11 -5.90
N LEU A 41 2.54 9.07 -7.23
CA LEU A 41 3.32 9.96 -8.08
C LEU A 41 2.85 11.41 -7.99
N GLU A 42 1.52 11.64 -7.93
CA GLU A 42 0.95 12.97 -7.70
C GLU A 42 1.45 13.56 -6.38
N GLN A 43 1.33 12.83 -5.27
CA GLN A 43 1.81 13.29 -3.96
C GLN A 43 3.32 13.59 -3.96
N LYS A 44 4.09 12.75 -4.61
CA LYS A 44 5.55 12.86 -4.62
C LYS A 44 6.06 14.00 -5.49
N PHE A 45 5.46 14.21 -6.66
CA PHE A 45 6.00 15.10 -7.67
C PHE A 45 5.27 16.44 -7.77
N LEU A 46 4.09 16.60 -7.17
CA LEU A 46 3.37 17.87 -7.15
C LEU A 46 4.22 19.04 -6.61
N PRO A 47 5.03 18.89 -5.55
CA PRO A 47 5.88 19.98 -5.07
C PRO A 47 7.01 20.39 -6.03
N LEU A 48 7.29 19.57 -7.04
CA LEU A 48 8.34 19.80 -8.04
C LEU A 48 7.79 20.25 -9.40
N ALA A 49 6.49 20.17 -9.59
CA ALA A 49 5.81 20.54 -10.83
C ALA A 49 5.56 22.04 -10.90
N GLU A 50 5.49 22.57 -12.11
CA GLU A 50 5.06 23.97 -12.36
C GLU A 50 3.60 24.18 -11.95
N SER A 51 2.76 23.16 -12.18
CA SER A 51 1.35 23.14 -11.81
C SER A 51 0.84 21.71 -11.67
N ALA A 52 -0.32 21.55 -11.00
CA ALA A 52 -1.00 20.27 -10.93
C ALA A 52 -1.41 19.76 -12.32
N LEU A 53 -1.77 20.70 -13.23
CA LEU A 53 -2.17 20.36 -14.59
C LEU A 53 -1.02 19.79 -15.39
N SER A 54 0.16 20.42 -15.35
CA SER A 54 1.35 19.92 -16.07
C SER A 54 1.79 18.54 -15.60
N LEU A 55 1.67 18.26 -14.30
CA LEU A 55 1.92 16.92 -13.76
C LEU A 55 0.87 15.91 -14.24
N ALA A 56 -0.42 16.29 -14.22
CA ALA A 56 -1.50 15.42 -14.67
C ALA A 56 -1.32 15.02 -16.14
N GLU A 57 -0.96 15.96 -17.03
CA GLU A 57 -0.69 15.68 -18.45
C GLU A 57 0.45 14.68 -18.64
N ILE A 58 1.53 14.81 -17.84
CA ILE A 58 2.64 13.86 -17.86
C ILE A 58 2.14 12.47 -17.44
N LEU A 59 1.40 12.36 -16.34
CA LEU A 59 0.90 11.09 -15.82
C LEU A 59 -0.10 10.44 -16.80
N ASP A 60 -0.99 11.22 -17.42
CA ASP A 60 -1.93 10.75 -18.44
C ASP A 60 -1.18 10.17 -19.64
N SER A 61 -0.16 10.87 -20.13
CA SER A 61 0.69 10.38 -21.20
C SER A 61 1.39 9.07 -20.84
N LEU A 62 1.89 8.94 -19.61
CA LEU A 62 2.54 7.70 -19.14
C LEU A 62 1.54 6.55 -18.97
N GLN A 63 0.30 6.82 -18.58
CA GLN A 63 -0.77 5.83 -18.54
C GLN A 63 -1.14 5.35 -19.95
N GLN A 64 -1.30 6.25 -20.92
CA GLN A 64 -1.58 5.91 -22.33
C GLN A 64 -0.46 5.06 -22.94
N GLN A 65 0.79 5.32 -22.58
CA GLN A 65 1.95 4.53 -23.02
C GLN A 65 2.11 3.20 -22.24
N GLY A 66 1.24 2.92 -21.29
CA GLY A 66 1.32 1.72 -20.45
C GLY A 66 2.49 1.71 -19.43
N LEU A 67 3.21 2.82 -19.29
CA LEU A 67 4.32 2.94 -18.33
C LEU A 67 3.83 3.11 -16.87
N LEU A 68 2.68 3.73 -16.68
CA LEU A 68 1.99 3.85 -15.40
C LEU A 68 0.71 3.01 -15.43
N SER A 69 0.46 2.18 -14.40
CA SER A 69 -0.75 1.36 -14.31
C SER A 69 -1.12 1.07 -12.87
N ASP A 70 -2.27 1.58 -12.44
CA ASP A 70 -2.83 1.30 -11.11
C ASP A 70 -3.19 -0.18 -10.94
N ALA A 71 -3.58 -0.87 -12.02
CA ALA A 71 -3.83 -2.30 -12.00
C ALA A 71 -2.56 -3.11 -11.70
N ARG A 72 -1.43 -2.82 -12.38
CA ARG A 72 -0.15 -3.47 -12.09
C ARG A 72 0.36 -3.13 -10.70
N PHE A 73 0.18 -1.89 -10.25
CA PHE A 73 0.49 -1.51 -8.88
C PHE A 73 -0.29 -2.35 -7.86
N ALA A 74 -1.61 -2.50 -8.04
CA ALA A 74 -2.45 -3.33 -7.15
C ALA A 74 -1.96 -4.79 -7.12
N GLN A 75 -1.64 -5.38 -8.27
CA GLN A 75 -1.07 -6.73 -8.35
C GLN A 75 0.29 -6.84 -7.64
N SER A 76 1.14 -5.83 -7.78
CA SER A 76 2.43 -5.78 -7.09
C SER A 76 2.27 -5.74 -5.56
N VAL A 77 1.34 -4.92 -5.05
CA VAL A 77 1.00 -4.87 -3.62
C VAL A 77 0.50 -6.23 -3.13
N ALA A 78 -0.43 -6.86 -3.86
CA ALA A 78 -0.95 -8.18 -3.50
C ALA A 78 0.15 -9.24 -3.41
N ARG A 79 1.04 -9.28 -4.38
CA ARG A 79 2.17 -10.22 -4.41
C ARG A 79 3.12 -10.04 -3.23
N ILE A 80 3.47 -8.78 -2.91
CA ILE A 80 4.45 -8.48 -1.85
C ILE A 80 3.81 -8.61 -0.46
N ARG A 81 2.57 -8.13 -0.30
CA ARG A 81 1.89 -8.06 0.99
C ARG A 81 1.10 -9.33 1.33
N GLY A 82 0.60 -10.05 0.32
CA GLY A 82 -0.23 -11.23 0.49
C GLY A 82 0.38 -12.29 1.38
N ALA A 83 1.69 -12.49 1.33
CA ALA A 83 2.40 -13.45 2.18
C ALA A 83 2.36 -13.13 3.68
N ARG A 84 1.99 -11.89 4.08
CA ARG A 84 2.08 -11.41 5.47
C ARG A 84 0.78 -10.87 6.03
N PHE A 85 -0.16 -10.45 5.17
CA PHE A 85 -1.33 -9.69 5.58
C PHE A 85 -2.62 -10.27 5.00
N GLY A 86 -3.70 -10.12 5.75
CA GLY A 86 -5.06 -10.46 5.33
C GLY A 86 -5.63 -9.45 4.34
N VAL A 87 -6.71 -9.85 3.69
CA VAL A 87 -7.37 -9.08 2.63
C VAL A 87 -7.79 -7.69 3.09
N ARG A 88 -8.33 -7.55 4.31
CA ARG A 88 -8.79 -6.26 4.83
C ARG A 88 -7.68 -5.22 4.89
N ARG A 89 -6.49 -5.61 5.31
CA ARG A 89 -5.33 -4.70 5.39
C ARG A 89 -4.82 -4.31 4.01
N ILE A 90 -4.79 -5.26 3.08
CA ILE A 90 -4.36 -4.99 1.70
C ILE A 90 -5.38 -4.08 1.00
N ALA A 91 -6.68 -4.32 1.15
CA ALA A 91 -7.73 -3.47 0.61
C ALA A 91 -7.62 -2.03 1.14
N PHE A 92 -7.40 -1.87 2.44
CA PHE A 92 -7.19 -0.56 3.05
C PHE A 92 -5.92 0.13 2.49
N GLU A 93 -4.81 -0.61 2.34
CA GLU A 93 -3.57 -0.06 1.77
C GLU A 93 -3.78 0.40 0.32
N LEU A 94 -4.48 -0.39 -0.50
CA LEU A 94 -4.82 -0.01 -1.88
C LEU A 94 -5.69 1.25 -1.92
N GLN A 95 -6.69 1.35 -1.05
CA GLN A 95 -7.53 2.55 -0.93
C GLN A 95 -6.71 3.79 -0.56
N GLN A 96 -5.81 3.68 0.42
CA GLN A 96 -4.91 4.77 0.81
C GLN A 96 -3.95 5.20 -0.31
N LYS A 97 -3.69 4.30 -1.26
CA LYS A 97 -2.88 4.56 -2.45
C LYS A 97 -3.70 5.05 -3.64
N GLY A 98 -4.96 5.40 -3.44
CA GLY A 98 -5.85 5.94 -4.47
C GLY A 98 -6.30 4.91 -5.50
N ILE A 99 -6.14 3.62 -5.23
CA ILE A 99 -6.61 2.57 -6.14
C ILE A 99 -8.13 2.47 -6.05
N THR A 100 -8.79 2.64 -7.18
CA THR A 100 -10.25 2.55 -7.25
C THR A 100 -10.73 1.10 -7.01
N ALA A 101 -11.98 0.96 -6.57
CA ALA A 101 -12.59 -0.36 -6.37
C ALA A 101 -12.52 -1.23 -7.64
N HIS A 102 -12.63 -0.64 -8.81
CA HIS A 102 -12.51 -1.34 -10.09
C HIS A 102 -11.16 -2.08 -10.24
N TYR A 103 -10.04 -1.39 -9.99
CA TYR A 103 -8.71 -2.00 -10.08
C TYR A 103 -8.39 -2.92 -8.89
N ALA A 104 -8.99 -2.66 -7.72
CA ALA A 104 -8.78 -3.49 -6.54
C ALA A 104 -9.56 -4.81 -6.59
N ALA A 105 -10.74 -4.86 -7.22
CA ALA A 105 -11.67 -5.98 -7.15
C ALA A 105 -11.03 -7.33 -7.52
N ALA A 106 -10.43 -7.45 -8.71
CA ALA A 106 -9.82 -8.69 -9.17
C ALA A 106 -8.71 -9.19 -8.25
N VAL A 107 -7.92 -8.26 -7.70
CA VAL A 107 -6.83 -8.55 -6.77
C VAL A 107 -7.37 -9.02 -5.41
N ILE A 108 -8.41 -8.36 -4.92
CA ILE A 108 -9.07 -8.71 -3.65
C ILE A 108 -9.74 -10.08 -3.75
N ASP A 109 -10.39 -10.39 -4.87
CA ASP A 109 -11.03 -11.70 -5.09
C ASP A 109 -9.97 -12.83 -5.08
N GLN A 110 -8.86 -12.68 -5.79
CA GLN A 110 -7.76 -13.65 -5.77
C GLN A 110 -7.18 -13.85 -4.37
N LEU A 111 -6.98 -12.76 -3.63
CA LEU A 111 -6.48 -12.81 -2.26
C LEU A 111 -7.48 -13.48 -1.31
N THR A 112 -8.78 -13.29 -1.52
CA THR A 112 -9.85 -13.89 -0.71
C THR A 112 -9.86 -15.41 -0.87
N GLN A 113 -9.71 -15.92 -2.08
CA GLN A 113 -9.68 -17.36 -2.36
C GLN A 113 -8.57 -18.11 -1.60
N THR A 114 -7.45 -17.44 -1.37
CA THR A 114 -6.27 -18.03 -0.71
C THR A 114 -6.09 -17.56 0.74
N GLU A 115 -7.02 -16.78 1.30
CA GLU A 115 -6.82 -16.14 2.60
C GLU A 115 -6.68 -17.13 3.75
N SER A 116 -7.42 -18.25 3.70
CA SER A 116 -7.35 -19.29 4.72
C SER A 116 -5.97 -19.93 4.82
N ASP A 117 -5.39 -20.28 3.68
CA ASP A 117 -4.06 -20.91 3.63
C ASP A 117 -2.96 -19.94 4.06
N ARG A 118 -3.08 -18.68 3.63
CA ARG A 118 -2.15 -17.61 4.05
C ARG A 118 -2.24 -17.32 5.55
N LEU A 119 -3.43 -17.36 6.13
CA LEU A 119 -3.62 -17.21 7.58
C LEU A 119 -2.89 -18.34 8.33
N ARG A 120 -3.10 -19.60 7.89
CA ARG A 120 -2.45 -20.78 8.50
C ARG A 120 -0.93 -20.66 8.45
N GLU A 121 -0.40 -20.25 7.29
CA GLU A 121 1.05 -20.12 7.11
C GLU A 121 1.63 -18.98 7.97
N VAL A 122 0.94 -17.83 8.06
CA VAL A 122 1.33 -16.69 8.90
C VAL A 122 1.31 -17.09 10.39
N TRP A 123 0.27 -17.82 10.81
CA TRP A 123 0.15 -18.32 12.17
C TRP A 123 1.25 -19.36 12.48
N ARG A 124 1.45 -20.33 11.60
CA ARG A 124 2.46 -21.39 11.76
C ARG A 124 3.86 -20.82 11.90
N LYS A 125 4.23 -19.84 11.07
CA LYS A 125 5.54 -19.15 11.15
C LYS A 125 5.75 -18.38 12.44
N LYS A 126 4.67 -17.87 13.05
CA LYS A 126 4.77 -17.03 14.24
C LYS A 126 4.67 -17.81 15.54
N PHE A 127 3.79 -18.81 15.60
CA PHE A 127 3.46 -19.52 16.83
C PHE A 127 3.80 -21.01 16.76
N GLY A 128 3.46 -21.67 15.67
CA GLY A 128 3.81 -23.08 15.41
C GLY A 128 3.00 -24.12 16.18
N SER A 129 2.40 -23.74 17.32
CA SER A 129 1.61 -24.61 18.18
C SER A 129 0.29 -23.98 18.60
N ALA A 130 -0.72 -24.84 18.82
CA ALA A 130 -2.01 -24.42 19.35
C ALA A 130 -1.84 -23.75 20.73
N PRO A 131 -2.69 -22.77 21.07
CA PRO A 131 -2.65 -22.13 22.38
C PRO A 131 -3.08 -23.10 23.48
N ASP A 132 -2.39 -23.10 24.59
CA ASP A 132 -2.68 -23.90 25.78
C ASP A 132 -3.54 -23.19 26.81
N SER A 133 -3.76 -21.89 26.64
CA SER A 133 -4.55 -21.04 27.52
C SER A 133 -5.40 -20.05 26.76
N PHE A 134 -6.44 -19.54 27.44
CA PHE A 134 -7.29 -18.47 26.90
C PHE A 134 -6.47 -17.21 26.56
N GLU A 135 -5.50 -16.86 27.38
CA GLU A 135 -4.64 -15.70 27.15
C GLU A 135 -3.78 -15.85 25.91
N GLN A 136 -3.21 -17.03 25.71
CA GLN A 136 -2.46 -17.34 24.47
C GLN A 136 -3.36 -17.31 23.26
N ALA A 137 -4.55 -17.90 23.33
CA ALA A 137 -5.52 -17.84 22.25
C ALA A 137 -5.89 -16.41 21.88
N ALA A 138 -6.19 -15.57 22.87
CA ALA A 138 -6.49 -14.16 22.68
C ALA A 138 -5.31 -13.37 22.05
N ARG A 139 -4.07 -13.67 22.47
CA ARG A 139 -2.86 -13.07 21.90
C ARG A 139 -2.68 -13.46 20.44
N GLN A 140 -2.82 -14.73 20.10
CA GLN A 140 -2.69 -15.24 18.73
C GLN A 140 -3.79 -14.65 17.82
N GLN A 141 -5.04 -14.57 18.30
CA GLN A 141 -6.15 -13.97 17.57
C GLN A 141 -5.91 -12.47 17.29
N ARG A 142 -5.49 -11.69 18.30
CA ARG A 142 -5.15 -10.26 18.12
C ARG A 142 -4.04 -10.06 17.10
N PHE A 143 -3.02 -10.90 17.09
CA PHE A 143 -1.95 -10.85 16.10
C PHE A 143 -2.49 -10.99 14.66
N LEU A 144 -3.39 -11.95 14.43
CA LEU A 144 -4.00 -12.16 13.11
C LEU A 144 -4.96 -11.02 12.73
N GLN A 145 -5.72 -10.49 13.69
CA GLN A 145 -6.59 -9.33 13.46
C GLN A 145 -5.78 -8.09 13.06
N GLN A 146 -4.67 -7.81 13.74
CA GLN A 146 -3.77 -6.70 13.42
C GLN A 146 -3.14 -6.83 12.03
N ARG A 147 -3.02 -8.07 11.53
CA ARG A 147 -2.57 -8.34 10.16
C ARG A 147 -3.69 -8.22 9.12
N GLY A 148 -4.92 -7.96 9.55
CA GLY A 148 -6.05 -7.71 8.67
C GLY A 148 -6.75 -8.96 8.17
N PHE A 149 -6.56 -10.13 8.79
CA PHE A 149 -7.40 -11.29 8.56
C PHE A 149 -8.80 -11.06 9.14
N SER A 150 -9.83 -11.60 8.49
CA SER A 150 -11.20 -11.37 8.93
C SER A 150 -11.50 -12.08 10.27
N PRO A 151 -12.31 -11.45 11.17
CA PRO A 151 -12.67 -12.08 12.44
C PRO A 151 -13.39 -13.44 12.28
N SER A 152 -14.21 -13.61 11.24
CA SER A 152 -14.88 -14.88 10.94
C SER A 152 -13.85 -15.96 10.61
N LEU A 153 -12.92 -15.66 9.71
CA LEU A 153 -11.87 -16.60 9.31
C LEU A 153 -10.98 -17.00 10.50
N ILE A 154 -10.64 -16.03 11.37
CA ILE A 154 -9.86 -16.30 12.58
C ILE A 154 -10.63 -17.24 13.51
N ARG A 155 -11.92 -16.99 13.77
CA ARG A 155 -12.76 -17.86 14.63
C ARG A 155 -12.83 -19.28 14.07
N ASP A 156 -13.04 -19.42 12.76
CA ASP A 156 -13.14 -20.73 12.12
C ASP A 156 -11.81 -21.50 12.19
N PHE A 157 -10.71 -20.81 12.00
CA PHE A 157 -9.37 -21.38 12.15
C PHE A 157 -9.12 -21.89 13.58
N PHE A 158 -9.39 -21.10 14.62
CA PHE A 158 -9.20 -21.54 16.01
C PHE A 158 -10.17 -22.65 16.44
N ARG A 159 -11.40 -22.66 15.88
CA ARG A 159 -12.33 -23.79 16.09
C ARG A 159 -11.81 -25.08 15.51
N GLN A 160 -11.12 -25.04 14.38
CA GLN A 160 -10.48 -26.22 13.77
C GLN A 160 -9.27 -26.69 14.61
N LEU A 161 -8.42 -25.76 15.08
CA LEU A 161 -7.28 -26.09 15.95
C LEU A 161 -7.70 -26.79 17.25
N SER A 162 -8.86 -26.44 17.83
CA SER A 162 -9.36 -27.06 19.08
C SER A 162 -9.92 -28.47 18.87
N ARG A 163 -10.08 -28.91 17.63
CA ARG A 163 -10.62 -30.25 17.29
C ARG A 163 -9.53 -31.23 16.81
N SER A 164 -8.31 -30.73 16.61
CA SER A 164 -7.15 -31.50 16.18
C SER A 164 -6.27 -31.88 17.34
#